data_881fb3d19cb1388ac13a7256b6703870
#
_entry.id   881fb3d19cb1388ac13a7256b6703870
#
_cell.length_a   1.000
_cell.length_b   1.000
_cell.length_c   1.000
_cell.angle_alpha   90.00
_cell.angle_beta   90.00
_cell.angle_gamma   90.00
#
_symmetry.space_group_name_H-M   'P 1'
#
loop_
_entity.id
_entity.type
_entity.pdbx_description
1 polymer ?
#
loop_
_entity_poly.entity_id
_entity_poly.type
_entity_poly.pdbx_seq_one_letter_code
_entity_poly.pdbx_strand_id
1 'polypeptide(L)'
;MIEVWLGKTALTVRGHAGFSRYGSDIVCAAASMLAFALAEAVQAAGLKTPPVIESGCGGFRLEVSADKREQARLDGMFETVRAGYRLLSARYPDYVRVLGERDPENKLERPECRPLEGQKEDRNGEV
;
A
#
# COMPACT_ATOMS: atom_id res chain seq x y z
N MET A 1 10.10 -6.31 7.25
CA MET A 1 8.83 -5.94 7.94
C MET A 1 8.09 -4.90 7.12
N ILE A 2 6.88 -5.19 6.78
CA ILE A 2 6.00 -4.21 6.14
C ILE A 2 5.29 -3.41 7.24
N GLU A 3 5.35 -2.10 7.12
CA GLU A 3 4.72 -1.18 8.05
C GLU A 3 3.60 -0.45 7.34
N VAL A 4 2.43 -0.43 7.96
CA VAL A 4 1.22 0.13 7.37
C VAL A 4 0.64 1.21 8.27
N TRP A 5 0.32 2.35 7.68
CA TRP A 5 -0.45 3.41 8.33
C TRP A 5 -1.69 3.66 7.49
N LEU A 6 -2.84 3.53 8.08
CA LEU A 6 -4.11 3.65 7.38
C LEU A 6 -5.09 4.50 8.17
N GLY A 7 -5.38 5.67 7.64
CA GLY A 7 -6.35 6.61 8.18
C GLY A 7 -7.65 6.60 7.39
N LYS A 8 -8.40 7.69 7.48
CA LYS A 8 -9.66 7.86 6.74
C LYS A 8 -9.45 8.27 5.29
N THR A 9 -8.35 8.95 5.02
CA THR A 9 -8.08 9.52 3.69
C THR A 9 -6.66 9.26 3.21
N ALA A 10 -5.90 8.44 3.92
CA ALA A 10 -4.51 8.18 3.57
C ALA A 10 -4.10 6.76 3.90
N LEU A 11 -3.26 6.21 3.04
CA LEU A 11 -2.62 4.93 3.24
C LEU A 11 -1.13 5.07 2.94
N THR A 12 -0.29 4.62 3.86
CA THR A 12 1.14 4.49 3.62
C THR A 12 1.57 3.07 3.93
N VAL A 13 2.29 2.48 3.01
CA VAL A 13 2.85 1.13 3.18
C VAL A 13 4.34 1.21 2.88
N ARG A 14 5.17 0.79 3.81
CA ARG A 14 6.62 0.80 3.63
C ARG A 14 7.26 -0.51 4.01
N GLY A 15 8.37 -0.80 3.38
CA GLY A 15 9.20 -1.93 3.69
C GLY A 15 8.93 -3.16 2.85
N HIS A 16 9.63 -4.21 3.17
CA HIS A 16 9.48 -5.50 2.53
C HIS A 16 9.17 -6.53 3.62
N ALA A 17 8.35 -7.52 3.30
CA ALA A 17 7.98 -8.53 4.28
C ALA A 17 9.19 -9.38 4.69
N GLY A 18 10.04 -9.71 3.75
CA GLY A 18 11.15 -10.62 4.01
C GLY A 18 10.70 -12.05 4.26
N PHE A 19 9.49 -12.38 3.84
CA PHE A 19 8.94 -13.73 4.01
C PHE A 19 9.59 -14.72 3.05
N SER A 20 9.92 -14.28 1.86
CA SER A 20 10.55 -15.08 0.83
C SER A 20 11.36 -14.18 -0.10
N ARG A 21 11.97 -14.76 -1.13
CA ARG A 21 12.72 -13.99 -2.10
C ARG A 21 11.86 -12.96 -2.79
N TYR A 22 12.49 -11.88 -3.24
CA TYR A 22 11.84 -10.93 -4.11
C TYR A 22 11.21 -11.64 -5.33
N GLY A 23 9.98 -11.30 -5.64
CA GLY A 23 9.23 -11.92 -6.73
C GLY A 23 8.44 -13.17 -6.36
N SER A 24 8.75 -13.80 -5.23
CA SER A 24 8.01 -14.95 -4.73
C SER A 24 7.48 -14.77 -3.31
N ASP A 25 7.51 -13.54 -2.81
CA ASP A 25 7.03 -13.22 -1.47
C ASP A 25 5.52 -12.99 -1.50
N ILE A 26 4.77 -13.97 -1.02
CA ILE A 26 3.31 -13.90 -1.01
C ILE A 26 2.78 -12.84 -0.05
N VAL A 27 3.52 -12.53 1.00
CA VAL A 27 3.11 -11.51 1.97
C VAL A 27 3.26 -10.12 1.35
N CYS A 28 4.37 -9.86 0.65
CA CYS A 28 4.54 -8.63 -0.12
C CYS A 28 3.47 -8.49 -1.19
N ALA A 29 3.18 -9.57 -1.91
CA ALA A 29 2.15 -9.56 -2.94
C ALA A 29 0.76 -9.24 -2.38
N ALA A 30 0.42 -9.82 -1.24
CA ALA A 30 -0.86 -9.57 -0.58
C ALA A 30 -0.97 -8.12 -0.12
N ALA A 31 0.07 -7.60 0.53
CA ALA A 31 0.10 -6.21 1.00
C ALA A 31 0.01 -5.22 -0.16
N SER A 32 0.72 -5.51 -1.26
CA SER A 32 0.71 -4.66 -2.45
C SER A 32 -0.65 -4.68 -3.15
N MET A 33 -1.29 -5.83 -3.23
CA MET A 33 -2.59 -5.93 -3.86
C MET A 33 -3.64 -5.11 -3.11
N LEU A 34 -3.62 -5.11 -1.78
CA LEU A 34 -4.53 -4.29 -0.98
C LEU A 34 -4.33 -2.80 -1.28
N ALA A 35 -3.08 -2.35 -1.36
CA ALA A 35 -2.75 -0.96 -1.66
C ALA A 35 -3.20 -0.55 -3.06
N PHE A 36 -2.88 -1.37 -4.05
CA PHE A 36 -3.24 -1.08 -5.44
C PHE A 36 -4.75 -1.17 -5.68
N ALA A 37 -5.43 -2.09 -5.02
CA ALA A 37 -6.88 -2.19 -5.12
C ALA A 37 -7.57 -0.93 -4.56
N LEU A 38 -7.07 -0.40 -3.45
CA LEU A 38 -7.58 0.84 -2.89
C LEU A 38 -7.34 2.01 -3.84
N ALA A 39 -6.14 2.11 -4.39
CA ALA A 39 -5.80 3.17 -5.34
C ALA A 39 -6.72 3.12 -6.57
N GLU A 40 -6.95 1.94 -7.10
CA GLU A 40 -7.83 1.73 -8.25
C GLU A 40 -9.27 2.15 -7.94
N ALA A 41 -9.79 1.74 -6.79
CA ALA A 41 -11.13 2.09 -6.35
C ALA A 41 -11.32 3.59 -6.16
N VAL A 42 -10.32 4.24 -5.55
CA VAL A 42 -10.35 5.68 -5.31
C VAL A 42 -10.31 6.45 -6.63
N GLN A 43 -9.48 6.03 -7.57
CA GLN A 43 -9.43 6.64 -8.89
C GLN A 43 -10.75 6.48 -9.65
N ALA A 44 -11.36 5.32 -9.57
CA ALA A 44 -12.64 5.05 -10.21
C ALA A 44 -13.81 5.80 -9.58
N ALA A 45 -13.65 6.29 -8.36
CA ALA A 45 -14.69 7.04 -7.68
C ALA A 45 -14.97 8.41 -8.29
N GLY A 46 -14.06 8.93 -9.11
CA GLY A 46 -14.26 10.22 -9.78
C GLY A 46 -14.32 11.40 -8.83
N LEU A 47 -13.36 11.47 -7.91
CA LEU A 47 -13.31 12.56 -6.94
C LEU A 47 -13.02 13.90 -7.59
N LYS A 48 -13.54 14.97 -7.01
CA LYS A 48 -13.29 16.34 -7.49
C LYS A 48 -11.80 16.67 -7.54
N THR A 49 -11.08 16.27 -6.50
CA THR A 49 -9.63 16.44 -6.44
C THR A 49 -8.99 15.10 -6.71
N PRO A 50 -8.13 14.98 -7.72
CA PRO A 50 -7.45 13.73 -8.00
C PRO A 50 -6.63 13.25 -6.80
N PRO A 51 -6.62 11.95 -6.50
CA PRO A 51 -5.81 11.44 -5.39
C PRO A 51 -4.32 11.55 -5.71
N VAL A 52 -3.53 11.71 -4.67
CA VAL A 52 -2.07 11.65 -4.80
C VAL A 52 -1.65 10.21 -4.56
N ILE A 53 -1.03 9.61 -5.55
CA ILE A 53 -0.57 8.22 -5.48
C ILE A 53 0.92 8.20 -5.83
N GLU A 54 1.72 7.69 -4.91
CA GLU A 54 3.13 7.51 -5.13
C GLU A 54 3.48 6.06 -4.83
N SER A 55 4.17 5.43 -5.75
CA SER A 55 4.57 4.04 -5.63
C SER A 55 6.00 3.87 -6.11
N GLY A 56 6.75 3.08 -5.39
CA GLY A 56 8.13 2.82 -5.73
C GLY A 56 8.68 1.65 -4.95
N CYS A 57 9.98 1.45 -4.98
CA CYS A 57 10.60 0.37 -4.27
C CYS A 57 10.40 0.51 -2.78
N GLY A 58 9.76 -0.50 -2.19
CA GLY A 58 9.58 -0.56 -0.76
C GLY A 58 8.64 0.48 -0.20
N GLY A 59 7.83 1.14 -1.06
CA GLY A 59 6.92 2.15 -0.56
C GLY A 59 5.72 2.42 -1.44
N PHE A 60 4.62 2.75 -0.79
CA PHE A 60 3.37 3.17 -1.42
C PHE A 60 2.73 4.23 -0.56
N ARG A 61 2.22 5.28 -1.18
CA ARG A 61 1.48 6.33 -0.49
C ARG A 61 0.27 6.76 -1.30
N LEU A 62 -0.86 6.82 -0.64
CA LEU A 62 -2.10 7.33 -1.19
C LEU A 62 -2.63 8.41 -0.27
N GLU A 63 -2.95 9.57 -0.80
CA GLU A 63 -3.63 10.63 -0.08
C GLU A 63 -4.82 11.12 -0.89
N VAL A 64 -5.94 11.27 -0.21
CA VAL A 64 -7.20 11.68 -0.82
C VAL A 64 -7.72 12.92 -0.14
N SER A 65 -8.18 13.88 -0.94
CA SER A 65 -8.90 15.05 -0.46
C SER A 65 -10.37 14.87 -0.86
N ALA A 66 -11.26 14.89 0.09
CA ALA A 66 -12.65 14.57 -0.16
C ALA A 66 -13.61 15.48 0.62
N ASP A 67 -14.74 15.83 0.01
CA ASP A 67 -15.81 16.49 0.72
C ASP A 67 -16.63 15.45 1.52
N LYS A 68 -17.64 15.88 2.26
CA LYS A 68 -18.43 14.98 3.10
C LYS A 68 -19.15 13.89 2.31
N ARG A 69 -19.63 14.20 1.13
CA ARG A 69 -20.31 13.23 0.28
C ARG A 69 -19.34 12.18 -0.24
N GLU A 70 -18.20 12.62 -0.69
CA GLU A 70 -17.14 11.74 -1.18
C GLU A 70 -16.59 10.88 -0.04
N GLN A 71 -16.44 11.46 1.16
CA GLN A 71 -15.93 10.72 2.31
C GLN A 71 -16.84 9.54 2.67
N ALA A 72 -18.13 9.67 2.55
CA ALA A 72 -19.04 8.55 2.79
C ALA A 72 -18.78 7.37 1.86
N ARG A 73 -18.44 7.65 0.60
CA ARG A 73 -18.05 6.60 -0.35
C ARG A 73 -16.70 6.00 -0.03
N LEU A 74 -15.76 6.83 0.37
CA LEU A 74 -14.41 6.38 0.69
C LEU A 74 -14.37 5.53 1.95
N ASP A 75 -15.23 5.80 2.91
CA ASP A 75 -15.23 5.07 4.19
C ASP A 75 -15.35 3.55 3.98
N GLY A 76 -16.23 3.12 3.10
CA GLY A 76 -16.38 1.70 2.80
C GLY A 76 -15.13 1.10 2.15
N MET A 77 -14.51 1.84 1.23
CA MET A 77 -13.30 1.39 0.56
C MET A 77 -12.15 1.24 1.54
N PHE A 78 -11.93 2.24 2.38
CA PHE A 78 -10.86 2.23 3.37
C PHE A 78 -11.09 1.18 4.45
N GLU A 79 -12.34 0.98 4.88
CA GLU A 79 -12.67 -0.06 5.87
C GLU A 79 -12.40 -1.46 5.35
N THR A 80 -12.70 -1.71 4.08
CA THR A 80 -12.42 -3.01 3.46
C THR A 80 -10.92 -3.29 3.43
N VAL A 81 -10.14 -2.32 3.03
CA VAL A 81 -8.68 -2.47 2.97
C VAL A 81 -8.08 -2.56 4.38
N ARG A 82 -8.63 -1.83 5.33
CA ARG A 82 -8.23 -1.94 6.74
C ARG A 82 -8.43 -3.36 7.25
N ALA A 83 -9.57 -3.96 6.96
CA ALA A 83 -9.83 -5.35 7.32
C ALA A 83 -8.80 -6.29 6.69
N GLY A 84 -8.44 -6.04 5.44
CA GLY A 84 -7.42 -6.82 4.75
C GLY A 84 -6.05 -6.76 5.43
N TYR A 85 -5.60 -5.58 5.80
CA TYR A 85 -4.32 -5.43 6.50
C TYR A 85 -4.35 -6.02 7.90
N ARG A 86 -5.48 -5.92 8.60
CA ARG A 86 -5.64 -6.57 9.91
C ARG A 86 -5.55 -8.09 9.80
N LEU A 87 -6.18 -8.66 8.80
CA LEU A 87 -6.09 -10.10 8.54
C LEU A 87 -4.66 -10.51 8.21
N LEU A 88 -4.00 -9.73 7.36
CA LEU A 88 -2.64 -9.99 6.96
C LEU A 88 -1.69 -9.92 8.16
N SER A 89 -1.84 -8.91 8.98
CA SER A 89 -1.03 -8.75 10.20
C SER A 89 -1.29 -9.86 11.21
N ALA A 90 -2.54 -10.32 11.33
CA ALA A 90 -2.89 -11.42 12.22
C ALA A 90 -2.29 -12.74 11.75
N ARG A 91 -2.22 -12.96 10.45
CA ARG A 91 -1.64 -14.18 9.88
C ARG A 91 -0.13 -14.17 9.85
N TYR A 92 0.47 -13.02 9.63
CA TYR A 92 1.91 -12.86 9.46
C TYR A 92 2.45 -11.74 10.37
N PRO A 93 2.29 -11.88 11.70
CA PRO A 93 2.62 -10.79 12.63
C PRO A 93 4.11 -10.41 12.63
N ASP A 94 4.98 -11.33 12.22
CA ASP A 94 6.41 -11.04 12.14
C ASP A 94 6.80 -10.33 10.85
N TYR A 95 5.88 -10.22 9.91
CA TYR A 95 6.18 -9.69 8.57
C TYR A 95 5.38 -8.43 8.24
N VAL A 96 4.23 -8.23 8.87
CA VAL A 96 3.35 -7.08 8.62
C VAL A 96 2.89 -6.48 9.93
N ARG A 97 2.98 -5.17 10.05
CA ARG A 97 2.53 -4.46 11.25
C ARG A 97 1.72 -3.23 10.86
N VAL A 98 0.53 -3.13 11.41
CA VAL A 98 -0.31 -1.93 11.25
C VAL A 98 -0.02 -1.02 12.43
N LEU A 99 0.59 0.14 12.17
CA LEU A 99 1.13 1.00 13.20
C LEU A 99 0.20 2.12 13.64
N GLY A 100 -0.65 2.61 12.77
CA GLY A 100 -1.53 3.72 13.12
C GLY A 100 -2.22 4.32 11.92
N GLU A 101 -2.77 5.51 12.09
CA GLU A 101 -3.53 6.19 11.05
C GLU A 101 -2.68 7.08 10.16
N ARG A 102 -1.57 7.56 10.66
CA ARG A 102 -0.71 8.48 9.92
C ARG A 102 0.76 8.16 10.16
N ASP A 103 1.50 8.10 9.08
CA ASP A 103 2.94 7.94 9.13
C ASP A 103 3.56 9.22 9.72
N PRO A 104 4.27 9.14 10.84
CA PRO A 104 4.87 10.31 11.47
C PRO A 104 5.95 10.98 10.61
N GLU A 105 6.58 10.24 9.73
CA GLU A 105 7.62 10.80 8.88
C GLU A 105 7.06 11.45 7.64
N ASN A 106 5.89 11.03 7.20
CA ASN A 106 5.21 11.55 6.00
C ASN A 106 6.14 11.71 4.79
N LYS A 107 7.16 10.90 4.75
CA LYS A 107 8.12 10.89 3.67
C LYS A 107 8.15 9.53 3.04
N LEU A 108 7.80 9.50 1.78
CA LEU A 108 8.33 8.47 0.92
C LEU A 108 9.73 8.91 0.57
N GLU A 109 10.65 8.64 1.45
CA GLU A 109 12.01 8.62 0.99
C GLU A 109 12.07 7.52 -0.04
N ARG A 110 12.34 7.90 -1.24
CA ARG A 110 12.72 6.93 -2.24
C ARG A 110 14.11 6.47 -1.87
N PRO A 111 14.24 5.37 -1.15
CA PRO A 111 15.54 4.77 -1.08
C PRO A 111 15.88 4.47 -2.52
N GLU A 112 17.10 4.61 -2.85
CA GLU A 112 17.59 4.27 -4.16
C GLU A 112 17.08 2.90 -4.56
N CYS A 113 16.01 2.92 -5.28
CA CYS A 113 15.47 1.72 -5.85
C CYS A 113 16.32 1.38 -7.04
N ARG A 114 17.43 0.74 -6.78
CA ARG A 114 18.22 0.16 -7.84
C ARG A 114 17.64 -1.21 -8.13
N PRO A 115 17.06 -1.39 -9.30
CA PRO A 115 16.73 -2.74 -9.69
C PRO A 115 18.04 -3.52 -9.69
N LEU A 116 18.08 -4.58 -8.94
CA LEU A 116 19.16 -5.53 -9.03
C LEU A 116 19.16 -6.04 -10.47
N GLU A 117 20.33 -6.21 -11.04
CA GLU A 117 20.44 -6.62 -12.45
C GLU A 117 19.62 -7.86 -12.77
N GLY A 118 19.49 -8.80 -11.87
CA GLY A 118 18.65 -9.98 -12.05
C GLY A 118 17.16 -9.73 -12.07
N GLN A 119 16.70 -8.58 -11.66
CA GLN A 119 15.27 -8.27 -11.61
C GLN A 119 14.67 -7.95 -12.97
N LYS A 120 15.47 -7.58 -13.93
CA LYS A 120 14.99 -7.34 -15.26
C LYS A 120 14.51 -8.60 -15.96
N GLU A 121 15.13 -9.71 -15.63
CA GLU A 121 14.74 -11.00 -16.17
C GLU A 121 13.46 -11.50 -15.52
N ASP A 122 13.34 -11.29 -14.22
CA ASP A 122 12.17 -11.70 -13.49
C ASP A 122 10.91 -11.01 -13.98
N ARG A 123 11.01 -9.78 -14.39
CA ARG A 123 9.85 -9.05 -14.90
C ARG A 123 9.32 -9.57 -16.22
N ASN A 124 10.15 -10.23 -16.99
CA ASN A 124 9.72 -10.78 -18.26
C ASN A 124 8.92 -12.07 -18.09
N GLY A 125 9.04 -12.70 -16.96
CA GLY A 125 8.29 -13.91 -16.65
C GLY A 125 7.05 -13.66 -15.84
N GLU A 126 6.90 -12.45 -15.34
CA GLU A 126 5.92 -12.22 -14.38
C GLU A 126 4.70 -11.66 -14.79
N VAL A 127 4.63 -11.06 -15.70
CA VAL A 127 3.47 -10.22 -15.89
C VAL A 127 2.11 -10.77 -15.82
#